data_5d5d08fc3de4e18bbdf538798ea60f6e
#
_entry.id   5d5d08fc3de4e18bbdf538798ea60f6e
#
_cell.length_a   1.000
_cell.length_b   1.000
_cell.length_c   1.000
_cell.angle_alpha   90.00
_cell.angle_beta   90.00
_cell.angle_gamma   90.00
#
_symmetry.space_group_name_H-M   'P 1'
#
loop_
_entity.id
_entity.type
_entity.pdbx_description
1 polymer ?
#
loop_
_entity_poly.entity_id
_entity_poly.type
_entity_poly.pdbx_seq_one_letter_code
_entity_poly.pdbx_strand_id
1 'polypeptide(L)'
;VMDYPGFYYLVILSPREVAVYSSLFGILPVYYCQEGGQTLVSSRAGFIKSRLREKVSLNRQWILERILFNHSLDNETPWREIRQLPAHHALIIRNGKVSIEKYLAIEDCFTDRPRPWRQSLSPLSELFPKRCRHYFTDDTNRVSFTGGFDGRTLLACALGQKVPVKTYSFGSSNNPDITIPRRISKKLGIPYTPFYLDQPEYLDEWLSLGKEMIDRCDGNSSILHVHYLYSARKQQGRECLVAGMFGSELLRALHVSGQVTSRPLVDFFMHDEPDDWQKLIMNSPRLQFLKADCFKEELETIWQKLRALKSELRGLGLSRNQGFYKFIFEETFRKVFGNFIVPQLHYAPVRAPYLDFVFIKELLQTGLAGANSDFFTHNPVKRAKGQMLYARIIEQNHMPLLKELNDKGYRPQALLSPLGKFSIGWGWARKRFKRRFLPADYDNLGILSAMRKNMMFFRDLQLMEYFNSEEVHAMLGSSSWQSDIQQRDNLIRTLSLALFFDEESS
;
A
#
# COMPACT_ATOMS: atom_id res chain seq x y z
N VAL A 1 22.03 -1.04 7.03
CA VAL A 1 20.57 -1.02 6.98
C VAL A 1 20.06 -1.39 5.58
N MET A 2 20.58 -0.78 4.51
CA MET A 2 20.06 -0.92 3.15
C MET A 2 20.29 -2.29 2.49
N ASP A 3 21.32 -3.02 2.89
CA ASP A 3 21.68 -4.31 2.29
C ASP A 3 20.99 -5.52 2.95
N TYR A 4 20.31 -5.29 4.08
CA TYR A 4 19.57 -6.34 4.77
C TYR A 4 18.18 -6.52 4.20
N PRO A 5 17.82 -7.71 3.70
CA PRO A 5 16.48 -7.97 3.18
C PRO A 5 15.46 -8.13 4.31
N GLY A 6 14.23 -7.67 4.07
CA GLY A 6 13.09 -7.88 4.96
C GLY A 6 12.76 -6.70 5.86
N PHE A 7 11.89 -6.97 6.83
CA PHE A 7 11.37 -5.97 7.78
C PHE A 7 11.98 -6.20 9.16
N TYR A 8 12.60 -5.15 9.71
CA TYR A 8 13.30 -5.22 11.00
C TYR A 8 13.43 -3.82 11.63
N TYR A 9 13.67 -3.82 12.92
CA TYR A 9 14.22 -2.67 13.63
C TYR A 9 15.67 -2.96 13.96
N LEU A 10 16.54 -1.97 13.80
CA LEU A 10 17.91 -2.02 14.27
C LEU A 10 18.08 -0.98 15.38
N VAL A 11 18.42 -1.45 16.57
CA VAL A 11 18.70 -0.58 17.73
C VAL A 11 20.16 -0.75 18.09
N ILE A 12 20.91 0.33 18.04
CA ILE A 12 22.33 0.39 18.43
C ILE A 12 22.42 1.09 19.77
N LEU A 13 22.98 0.44 20.75
CA LEU A 13 23.16 0.97 22.11
C LEU A 13 24.65 1.19 22.37
N SER A 14 25.02 2.39 22.79
CA SER A 14 26.34 2.72 23.30
C SER A 14 26.22 3.52 24.62
N PRO A 15 27.29 3.68 25.39
CA PRO A 15 27.21 4.45 26.64
C PRO A 15 26.76 5.90 26.52
N ARG A 16 26.85 6.49 25.32
CA ARG A 16 26.52 7.91 25.09
C ARG A 16 25.40 8.13 24.05
N GLU A 17 24.97 7.06 23.39
CA GLU A 17 24.07 7.17 22.25
C GLU A 17 23.15 5.95 22.14
N VAL A 18 21.91 6.21 21.79
CA VAL A 18 20.96 5.22 21.28
C VAL A 18 20.57 5.62 19.87
N ALA A 19 20.73 4.71 18.91
CA ALA A 19 20.32 4.92 17.54
C ALA A 19 19.24 3.89 17.15
N VAL A 20 18.12 4.34 16.63
CA VAL A 20 16.99 3.47 16.21
C VAL A 20 16.73 3.68 14.71
N TYR A 21 16.81 2.59 13.97
CA TYR A 21 16.52 2.52 12.55
C TYR A 21 15.32 1.63 12.29
N SER A 22 14.47 2.02 11.37
CA SER A 22 13.52 1.11 10.72
C SER A 22 14.13 0.56 9.44
N SER A 23 13.64 -0.59 9.01
CA SER A 23 13.96 -1.13 7.68
C SER A 23 13.60 -0.14 6.58
N LEU A 24 14.14 -0.35 5.39
CA LEU A 24 13.99 0.52 4.23
C LEU A 24 12.53 0.96 4.01
N PHE A 25 12.33 2.20 3.59
CA PHE A 25 11.03 2.86 3.40
C PHE A 25 10.19 3.05 4.67
N GLY A 26 10.71 2.76 5.87
CA GLY A 26 9.96 2.94 7.12
C GLY A 26 8.70 2.07 7.23
N ILE A 27 8.66 0.92 6.57
CA ILE A 27 7.51 0.00 6.55
C ILE A 27 7.10 -0.41 7.97
N LEU A 28 8.07 -0.68 8.84
CA LEU A 28 7.83 -0.83 10.26
C LEU A 28 7.87 0.55 10.93
N PRO A 29 6.77 1.01 11.53
CA PRO A 29 6.72 2.35 12.11
C PRO A 29 7.57 2.43 13.39
N VAL A 30 8.28 3.53 13.56
CA VAL A 30 8.91 3.94 14.81
C VAL A 30 8.23 5.21 15.27
N TYR A 31 7.61 5.17 16.44
CA TYR A 31 7.01 6.33 17.08
C TYR A 31 7.88 6.82 18.22
N TYR A 32 7.85 8.11 18.49
CA TYR A 32 8.61 8.71 19.58
C TYR A 32 7.91 9.93 20.17
N CYS A 33 8.21 10.19 21.43
CA CYS A 33 7.77 11.35 22.18
C CYS A 33 8.83 11.73 23.19
N GLN A 34 8.92 13.04 23.51
CA GLN A 34 9.76 13.55 24.60
C GLN A 34 8.87 14.17 25.67
N GLU A 35 9.00 13.69 26.89
CA GLU A 35 8.27 14.19 28.04
C GLU A 35 9.17 14.20 29.29
N GLY A 36 9.22 15.31 30.03
CA GLY A 36 9.95 15.38 31.31
C GLY A 36 11.45 15.00 31.22
N GLY A 37 12.11 15.28 30.11
CA GLY A 37 13.50 14.92 29.86
C GLY A 37 13.73 13.45 29.49
N GLN A 38 12.68 12.65 29.36
CA GLN A 38 12.72 11.27 28.88
C GLN A 38 12.28 11.19 27.42
N THR A 39 12.83 10.21 26.69
CA THR A 39 12.40 9.91 25.34
C THR A 39 11.79 8.51 25.31
N LEU A 40 10.51 8.44 24.96
CA LEU A 40 9.80 7.18 24.73
C LEU A 40 9.87 6.84 23.24
N VAL A 41 10.20 5.60 22.93
CA VAL A 41 10.27 5.08 21.56
C VAL A 41 9.56 3.73 21.50
N SER A 42 8.69 3.55 20.51
CA SER A 42 7.91 2.32 20.34
C SER A 42 7.56 2.05 18.89
N SER A 43 7.23 0.81 18.56
CA SER A 43 6.58 0.43 17.30
C SER A 43 5.06 0.71 17.29
N ARG A 44 4.48 1.14 18.43
CA ARG A 44 3.06 1.43 18.61
C ARG A 44 2.89 2.81 19.26
N ALA A 45 2.15 3.69 18.61
CA ALA A 45 1.87 5.03 19.16
C ALA A 45 0.94 4.94 20.39
N GLY A 46 -0.05 4.05 20.37
CA GLY A 46 -0.94 3.79 21.52
C GLY A 46 -0.17 3.31 22.75
N PHE A 47 0.93 2.57 22.59
CA PHE A 47 1.79 2.19 23.72
C PHE A 47 2.47 3.41 24.34
N ILE A 48 2.99 4.34 23.53
CA ILE A 48 3.57 5.59 24.04
C ILE A 48 2.49 6.39 24.79
N LYS A 49 1.30 6.56 24.18
CA LYS A 49 0.14 7.23 24.81
C LYS A 49 -0.13 6.71 26.21
N SER A 50 -0.18 5.38 26.38
CA SER A 50 -0.45 4.75 27.68
C SER A 50 0.64 4.96 28.74
N ARG A 51 1.82 5.46 28.38
CA ARG A 51 2.97 5.70 29.26
C ARG A 51 3.23 7.18 29.55
N LEU A 52 2.60 8.08 28.80
CA LEU A 52 2.71 9.52 29.06
C LEU A 52 1.97 9.88 30.33
N ARG A 53 2.54 10.80 31.11
CA ARG A 53 1.96 11.32 32.34
C ARG A 53 0.91 12.38 32.06
N GLU A 54 1.14 13.17 31.04
CA GLU A 54 0.21 14.20 30.60
C GLU A 54 -0.82 13.63 29.62
N LYS A 55 -2.00 14.21 29.63
CA LYS A 55 -3.06 13.81 28.69
C LYS A 55 -2.67 14.28 27.27
N VAL A 56 -2.62 13.34 26.35
CA VAL A 56 -2.37 13.65 24.94
C VAL A 56 -3.55 14.30 24.26
N SER A 57 -3.26 15.19 23.32
CA SER A 57 -4.26 15.94 22.56
C SER A 57 -4.52 15.26 21.22
N LEU A 58 -5.81 15.18 20.85
CA LEU A 58 -6.19 14.67 19.53
C LEU A 58 -5.64 15.57 18.42
N ASN A 59 -5.08 14.96 17.39
CA ASN A 59 -4.53 15.65 16.25
C ASN A 59 -5.55 15.78 15.11
N ARG A 60 -6.26 16.90 15.05
CA ARG A 60 -7.26 17.19 14.01
C ARG A 60 -6.62 17.27 12.61
N GLN A 61 -5.36 17.72 12.54
CA GLN A 61 -4.59 17.74 11.29
C GLN A 61 -4.48 16.33 10.69
N TRP A 62 -4.15 15.34 11.53
CA TRP A 62 -4.08 13.94 11.11
C TRP A 62 -5.42 13.41 10.59
N ILE A 63 -6.55 13.77 11.22
CA ILE A 63 -7.90 13.37 10.79
C ILE A 63 -8.16 13.87 9.36
N LEU A 64 -7.95 15.17 9.13
CA LEU A 64 -8.23 15.80 7.85
C LEU A 64 -7.34 15.23 6.72
N GLU A 65 -6.04 15.07 7.00
CA GLU A 65 -5.09 14.49 6.04
C GLU A 65 -5.43 13.03 5.70
N ARG A 66 -5.85 12.23 6.70
CA ARG A 66 -6.31 10.85 6.48
C ARG A 66 -7.53 10.78 5.56
N ILE A 67 -8.48 11.67 5.71
CA ILE A 67 -9.66 11.74 4.84
C ILE A 67 -9.25 12.16 3.43
N LEU A 68 -8.46 13.22 3.28
CA LEU A 68 -8.07 13.75 1.99
C LEU A 68 -7.10 12.84 1.22
N PHE A 69 -6.06 12.36 1.90
CA PHE A 69 -4.89 11.75 1.23
C PHE A 69 -4.74 10.25 1.45
N ASN A 70 -5.65 9.59 2.18
CA ASN A 70 -5.58 8.19 2.65
C ASN A 70 -4.59 7.96 3.80
N HIS A 71 -3.71 8.89 4.08
CA HIS A 71 -2.72 8.88 5.15
C HIS A 71 -2.41 10.32 5.57
N SER A 72 -1.80 10.48 6.75
CA SER A 72 -1.28 11.78 7.16
C SER A 72 -0.08 12.20 6.30
N LEU A 73 0.17 13.48 6.21
CA LEU A 73 1.40 14.02 5.66
C LEU A 73 2.49 14.09 6.76
N ASP A 74 3.74 14.13 6.36
CA ASP A 74 4.90 14.22 7.24
C ASP A 74 4.90 13.16 8.37
N ASN A 75 5.08 13.57 9.62
CA ASN A 75 5.24 12.68 10.77
C ASN A 75 4.06 12.69 11.72
N GLU A 76 2.90 13.14 11.26
CA GLU A 76 1.69 13.27 12.06
C GLU A 76 1.13 11.91 12.48
N THR A 77 0.67 11.82 13.74
CA THR A 77 -0.03 10.68 14.32
C THR A 77 -1.40 11.14 14.86
N PRO A 78 -2.27 10.23 15.31
CA PRO A 78 -3.54 10.61 15.96
C PRO A 78 -3.37 11.54 17.16
N TRP A 79 -2.20 11.59 17.78
CA TRP A 79 -1.89 12.39 18.96
C TRP A 79 -0.81 13.42 18.65
N ARG A 80 -1.02 14.68 19.03
CA ARG A 80 -0.14 15.80 18.71
C ARG A 80 1.27 15.66 19.26
N GLU A 81 1.42 15.04 20.42
CA GLU A 81 2.66 14.89 21.17
C GLU A 81 3.53 13.76 20.65
N ILE A 82 2.94 12.82 19.89
CA ILE A 82 3.62 11.63 19.37
C ILE A 82 3.93 11.81 17.90
N ARG A 83 5.17 11.55 17.50
CA ARG A 83 5.62 11.65 16.12
C ARG A 83 6.03 10.29 15.57
N GLN A 84 5.84 10.10 14.27
CA GLN A 84 6.36 8.94 13.54
C GLN A 84 7.70 9.30 12.90
N LEU A 85 8.69 8.42 13.01
CA LEU A 85 9.99 8.59 12.33
C LEU A 85 9.80 8.60 10.81
N PRO A 86 10.37 9.57 10.06
CA PRO A 86 10.32 9.59 8.60
C PRO A 86 11.00 8.36 7.99
N ALA A 87 10.59 7.98 6.79
CA ALA A 87 11.33 6.99 6.01
C ALA A 87 12.77 7.45 5.79
N HIS A 88 13.71 6.51 5.73
CA HIS A 88 15.13 6.77 5.48
C HIS A 88 15.84 7.63 6.53
N HIS A 89 15.27 7.72 7.74
CA HIS A 89 15.89 8.46 8.85
C HIS A 89 16.12 7.53 10.04
N ALA A 90 17.12 7.89 10.84
CA ALA A 90 17.40 7.31 12.14
C ALA A 90 16.98 8.26 13.25
N LEU A 91 16.44 7.70 14.32
CA LEU A 91 16.24 8.43 15.57
C LEU A 91 17.49 8.26 16.42
N ILE A 92 18.18 9.36 16.70
CA ILE A 92 19.42 9.35 17.48
C ILE A 92 19.18 10.09 18.80
N ILE A 93 19.51 9.44 19.91
CA ILE A 93 19.42 10.02 21.26
C ILE A 93 20.82 10.12 21.83
N ARG A 94 21.33 11.36 21.99
CA ARG A 94 22.66 11.65 22.57
C ARG A 94 22.48 12.57 23.75
N ASN A 95 22.96 12.14 24.92
CA ASN A 95 22.87 12.95 26.16
C ASN A 95 21.43 13.48 26.43
N GLY A 96 20.42 12.64 26.21
CA GLY A 96 19.00 13.02 26.39
C GLY A 96 18.39 13.89 25.26
N LYS A 97 19.19 14.30 24.28
CA LYS A 97 18.70 15.07 23.13
C LYS A 97 18.39 14.16 21.97
N VAL A 98 17.23 14.37 21.34
CA VAL A 98 16.78 13.65 20.14
C VAL A 98 17.17 14.43 18.90
N SER A 99 17.78 13.76 17.92
CA SER A 99 17.93 14.23 16.55
C SER A 99 17.40 13.19 15.56
N ILE A 100 16.93 13.68 14.42
CA ILE A 100 16.46 12.85 13.30
C ILE A 100 17.47 13.03 12.17
N GLU A 101 18.16 11.95 11.82
CA GLU A 101 19.27 11.99 10.86
C GLU A 101 18.92 11.18 9.61
N LYS A 102 18.96 11.82 8.43
CA LYS A 102 18.70 11.14 7.15
C LYS A 102 19.91 10.27 6.78
N TYR A 103 19.68 8.96 6.55
CA TYR A 103 20.73 8.02 6.15
C TYR A 103 20.67 7.62 4.67
N LEU A 104 19.56 7.93 3.99
CA LEU A 104 19.39 7.68 2.56
C LEU A 104 18.58 8.80 1.92
N ALA A 105 19.14 9.41 0.87
CA ALA A 105 18.45 10.28 -0.05
C ALA A 105 17.96 9.43 -1.24
N ILE A 106 16.66 9.08 -1.27
CA ILE A 106 16.12 8.24 -2.35
C ILE A 106 16.17 8.95 -3.71
N GLU A 107 16.16 10.28 -3.69
CA GLU A 107 16.32 11.13 -4.87
C GLU A 107 17.62 10.88 -5.63
N ASP A 108 18.69 10.49 -4.94
CA ASP A 108 19.98 10.14 -5.57
C ASP A 108 19.92 8.85 -6.40
N CYS A 109 18.85 8.07 -6.23
CA CYS A 109 18.63 6.88 -7.05
C CYS A 109 17.95 7.18 -8.38
N PHE A 110 17.41 8.38 -8.59
CA PHE A 110 16.82 8.77 -9.88
C PHE A 110 17.89 9.22 -10.88
N THR A 111 17.53 9.27 -12.15
CA THR A 111 18.41 9.75 -13.22
C THR A 111 17.63 10.53 -14.25
N ASP A 112 18.25 11.58 -14.81
CA ASP A 112 17.70 12.36 -15.91
C ASP A 112 17.81 11.62 -17.25
N ARG A 113 18.69 10.63 -17.33
CA ARG A 113 18.97 9.87 -18.55
C ARG A 113 18.81 8.38 -18.32
N PRO A 114 17.55 7.89 -18.16
CA PRO A 114 17.32 6.48 -17.94
C PRO A 114 17.79 5.63 -19.10
N ARG A 115 18.47 4.54 -18.77
CA ARG A 115 18.88 3.55 -19.79
C ARG A 115 17.66 3.04 -20.58
N PRO A 116 17.78 2.87 -21.90
CA PRO A 116 16.68 2.38 -22.71
C PRO A 116 16.11 1.07 -22.17
N TRP A 117 14.80 0.98 -22.08
CA TRP A 117 14.11 -0.16 -21.44
C TRP A 117 14.47 -1.51 -22.10
N ARG A 118 14.72 -1.55 -23.42
CA ARG A 118 15.10 -2.79 -24.14
C ARG A 118 16.46 -3.31 -23.70
N GLN A 119 17.43 -2.43 -23.48
CA GLN A 119 18.77 -2.78 -23.00
C GLN A 119 18.76 -3.21 -21.52
N SER A 120 17.75 -2.76 -20.77
CA SER A 120 17.62 -3.02 -19.34
C SER A 120 16.86 -4.32 -19.01
N LEU A 121 16.17 -4.91 -19.97
CA LEU A 121 15.37 -6.12 -19.76
C LEU A 121 16.21 -7.31 -19.28
N SER A 122 17.29 -7.66 -19.98
CA SER A 122 18.13 -8.81 -19.62
C SER A 122 18.80 -8.62 -18.27
N PRO A 123 19.53 -7.51 -18.00
CA PRO A 123 20.18 -7.30 -16.72
C PRO A 123 19.22 -7.36 -15.53
N LEU A 124 18.06 -6.69 -15.64
CA LEU A 124 17.09 -6.68 -14.55
C LEU A 124 16.37 -8.04 -14.38
N SER A 125 16.12 -8.76 -15.46
CA SER A 125 15.52 -10.09 -15.40
C SER A 125 16.44 -11.15 -14.80
N GLU A 126 17.75 -10.94 -14.83
CA GLU A 126 18.74 -11.76 -14.16
C GLU A 126 18.99 -11.32 -12.71
N LEU A 127 18.97 -10.01 -12.45
CA LEU A 127 19.17 -9.45 -11.11
C LEU A 127 18.04 -9.81 -10.16
N PHE A 128 16.77 -9.60 -10.57
CA PHE A 128 15.63 -9.77 -9.68
C PHE A 128 15.54 -11.18 -9.08
N PRO A 129 15.64 -12.29 -9.85
CA PRO A 129 15.61 -13.63 -9.25
C PRO A 129 16.75 -13.88 -8.27
N LYS A 130 17.96 -13.38 -8.55
CA LYS A 130 19.12 -13.50 -7.62
C LYS A 130 18.83 -12.79 -6.31
N ARG A 131 18.30 -11.56 -6.35
CA ARG A 131 17.93 -10.81 -5.14
C ARG A 131 16.73 -11.43 -4.44
N CYS A 132 15.74 -11.89 -5.19
CA CYS A 132 14.53 -12.53 -4.66
C CYS A 132 14.85 -13.77 -3.79
N ARG A 133 15.95 -14.49 -4.06
CA ARG A 133 16.40 -15.66 -3.27
C ARG A 133 16.58 -15.29 -1.78
N HIS A 134 17.06 -14.12 -1.46
CA HIS A 134 17.27 -13.67 -0.08
C HIS A 134 15.96 -13.49 0.72
N TYR A 135 14.83 -13.46 0.03
CA TYR A 135 13.50 -13.31 0.63
C TYR A 135 12.76 -14.64 0.80
N PHE A 136 13.31 -15.73 0.28
CA PHE A 136 12.80 -17.07 0.55
C PHE A 136 13.57 -17.72 1.71
N THR A 137 12.86 -18.48 2.51
CA THR A 137 13.44 -19.37 3.54
C THR A 137 13.71 -20.74 2.96
N ASP A 138 14.54 -21.54 3.63
CA ASP A 138 14.75 -22.95 3.26
C ASP A 138 13.55 -23.82 3.64
N ASP A 139 12.71 -23.34 4.56
CA ASP A 139 11.40 -23.89 4.88
C ASP A 139 10.37 -23.56 3.81
N THR A 140 9.14 -24.04 3.99
CA THR A 140 8.04 -23.74 3.07
C THR A 140 7.68 -22.25 3.08
N ASN A 141 7.65 -21.66 1.91
CA ASN A 141 7.22 -20.28 1.67
C ASN A 141 5.80 -20.25 1.10
N ARG A 142 4.96 -19.35 1.57
CA ARG A 142 3.60 -19.15 1.08
C ARG A 142 3.56 -17.91 0.17
N VAL A 143 3.54 -18.13 -1.13
CA VAL A 143 3.54 -17.04 -2.11
C VAL A 143 2.12 -16.57 -2.36
N SER A 144 1.87 -15.27 -2.18
CA SER A 144 0.62 -14.63 -2.60
C SER A 144 0.52 -14.69 -4.12
N PHE A 145 -0.40 -15.50 -4.63
CA PHE A 145 -0.54 -15.79 -6.05
C PHE A 145 -1.95 -15.49 -6.54
N THR A 146 -2.11 -14.36 -7.23
CA THR A 146 -3.35 -13.92 -7.86
C THR A 146 -3.32 -14.14 -9.37
N GLY A 147 -4.36 -13.69 -10.07
CA GLY A 147 -4.40 -13.69 -11.54
C GLY A 147 -3.37 -12.76 -12.20
N GLY A 148 -2.73 -11.85 -11.43
CA GLY A 148 -1.80 -10.82 -11.89
C GLY A 148 -0.38 -11.31 -12.21
N PHE A 149 0.52 -10.33 -12.36
CA PHE A 149 1.94 -10.57 -12.67
C PHE A 149 2.81 -10.70 -11.42
N ASP A 150 2.55 -9.91 -10.39
CA ASP A 150 3.44 -9.76 -9.24
C ASP A 150 3.69 -11.10 -8.53
N GLY A 151 2.63 -11.74 -8.03
CA GLY A 151 2.72 -13.05 -7.38
C GLY A 151 3.16 -14.16 -8.34
N ARG A 152 2.79 -14.08 -9.62
CA ARG A 152 3.22 -15.04 -10.65
C ARG A 152 4.72 -15.01 -10.88
N THR A 153 5.32 -13.83 -10.87
CA THR A 153 6.78 -13.65 -11.02
C THR A 153 7.51 -14.22 -9.81
N LEU A 154 7.01 -13.96 -8.58
CA LEU A 154 7.59 -14.53 -7.36
C LEU A 154 7.50 -16.05 -7.36
N LEU A 155 6.36 -16.62 -7.78
CA LEU A 155 6.20 -18.05 -7.92
C LEU A 155 7.17 -18.63 -8.97
N ALA A 156 7.36 -17.96 -10.11
CA ALA A 156 8.33 -18.38 -11.11
C ALA A 156 9.76 -18.39 -10.55
N CYS A 157 10.15 -17.36 -9.78
CA CYS A 157 11.45 -17.29 -9.12
C CYS A 157 11.62 -18.43 -8.11
N ALA A 158 10.62 -18.71 -7.29
CA ALA A 158 10.68 -19.80 -6.32
C ALA A 158 10.84 -21.17 -6.99
N LEU A 159 10.05 -21.46 -8.02
CA LEU A 159 10.10 -22.71 -8.76
C LEU A 159 11.42 -22.88 -9.52
N GLY A 160 11.92 -21.84 -10.18
CA GLY A 160 13.21 -21.86 -10.89
C GLY A 160 14.39 -22.12 -9.95
N GLN A 161 14.28 -21.69 -8.70
CA GLN A 161 15.31 -21.89 -7.66
C GLN A 161 15.05 -23.12 -6.78
N LYS A 162 14.02 -23.92 -7.10
CA LYS A 162 13.63 -25.14 -6.36
C LYS A 162 13.33 -24.87 -4.88
N VAL A 163 12.81 -23.69 -4.56
CA VAL A 163 12.42 -23.34 -3.19
C VAL A 163 11.11 -24.04 -2.86
N PRO A 164 10.96 -24.66 -1.65
CA PRO A 164 9.67 -25.21 -1.21
C PRO A 164 8.60 -24.13 -1.15
N VAL A 165 7.47 -24.32 -1.88
CA VAL A 165 6.45 -23.29 -2.02
C VAL A 165 5.05 -23.87 -1.95
N LYS A 166 4.17 -23.16 -1.24
CA LYS A 166 2.70 -23.22 -1.31
C LYS A 166 2.19 -21.89 -1.85
N THR A 167 1.00 -21.87 -2.39
CA THR A 167 0.39 -20.63 -2.90
C THR A 167 -0.92 -20.34 -2.19
N TYR A 168 -1.27 -19.06 -2.08
CA TYR A 168 -2.55 -18.62 -1.56
C TYR A 168 -3.05 -17.40 -2.30
N SER A 169 -4.35 -17.17 -2.25
CA SER A 169 -4.97 -15.90 -2.63
C SER A 169 -6.27 -15.68 -1.87
N PHE A 170 -6.81 -14.47 -1.98
CA PHE A 170 -8.08 -14.09 -1.36
C PHE A 170 -8.96 -13.37 -2.38
N GLY A 171 -10.27 -13.46 -2.19
CA GLY A 171 -11.27 -12.85 -3.06
C GLY A 171 -12.61 -13.60 -3.00
N SER A 172 -13.61 -13.09 -3.71
CA SER A 172 -14.86 -13.83 -3.87
C SER A 172 -14.63 -15.11 -4.70
N SER A 173 -15.42 -16.15 -4.42
CA SER A 173 -15.22 -17.54 -4.91
C SER A 173 -15.07 -17.64 -6.44
N ASN A 174 -15.76 -16.79 -7.19
CA ASN A 174 -15.74 -16.75 -8.66
C ASN A 174 -14.76 -15.74 -9.26
N ASN A 175 -14.01 -15.02 -8.45
CA ASN A 175 -13.08 -14.00 -8.92
C ASN A 175 -11.88 -14.62 -9.66
N PRO A 176 -11.34 -13.97 -10.71
CA PRO A 176 -10.08 -14.36 -11.35
C PRO A 176 -8.91 -14.53 -10.40
N ASP A 177 -8.86 -13.80 -9.28
CA ASP A 177 -7.80 -13.91 -8.26
C ASP A 177 -7.90 -15.20 -7.43
N ILE A 178 -9.01 -15.92 -7.52
CA ILE A 178 -9.21 -17.27 -6.95
C ILE A 178 -9.15 -18.34 -8.05
N THR A 179 -9.89 -18.15 -9.14
CA THR A 179 -10.09 -19.20 -10.14
C THR A 179 -8.85 -19.47 -11.00
N ILE A 180 -8.08 -18.42 -11.32
CA ILE A 180 -6.84 -18.57 -12.11
C ILE A 180 -5.76 -19.28 -11.30
N PRO A 181 -5.40 -18.83 -10.06
CA PRO A 181 -4.43 -19.53 -9.23
C PRO A 181 -4.79 -20.98 -8.97
N ARG A 182 -6.05 -21.26 -8.62
CA ARG A 182 -6.54 -22.63 -8.39
C ARG A 182 -6.24 -23.54 -9.58
N ARG A 183 -6.60 -23.10 -10.80
CA ARG A 183 -6.37 -23.85 -12.04
C ARG A 183 -4.87 -24.06 -12.29
N ILE A 184 -4.06 -23.03 -12.15
CA ILE A 184 -2.62 -23.09 -12.42
C ILE A 184 -1.93 -23.96 -11.39
N SER A 185 -2.21 -23.79 -10.10
CA SER A 185 -1.60 -24.57 -9.02
C SER A 185 -1.97 -26.07 -9.15
N LYS A 186 -3.24 -26.39 -9.48
CA LYS A 186 -3.64 -27.78 -9.77
C LYS A 186 -2.84 -28.36 -10.93
N LYS A 187 -2.67 -27.60 -12.04
CA LYS A 187 -1.90 -28.05 -13.22
C LYS A 187 -0.42 -28.28 -12.92
N LEU A 188 0.15 -27.49 -12.02
CA LEU A 188 1.58 -27.56 -11.67
C LEU A 188 1.86 -28.46 -10.45
N GLY A 189 0.85 -29.04 -9.83
CA GLY A 189 0.98 -29.85 -8.61
C GLY A 189 1.41 -29.05 -7.37
N ILE A 190 1.12 -27.74 -7.32
CA ILE A 190 1.50 -26.85 -6.21
C ILE A 190 0.35 -26.75 -5.21
N PRO A 191 0.58 -26.94 -3.91
CA PRO A 191 -0.46 -26.73 -2.90
C PRO A 191 -0.99 -25.29 -2.95
N TYR A 192 -2.32 -25.15 -2.93
CA TYR A 192 -3.01 -23.86 -3.03
C TYR A 192 -4.11 -23.73 -1.99
N THR A 193 -4.12 -22.62 -1.27
CA THR A 193 -5.15 -22.30 -0.27
C THR A 193 -5.91 -21.03 -0.70
N PRO A 194 -7.19 -21.13 -1.06
CA PRO A 194 -8.05 -19.96 -1.27
C PRO A 194 -8.62 -19.45 0.05
N PHE A 195 -8.68 -18.12 0.22
CA PHE A 195 -9.43 -17.45 1.28
C PHE A 195 -10.61 -16.72 0.65
N TYR A 196 -11.81 -17.29 0.88
CA TYR A 196 -13.04 -16.76 0.31
C TYR A 196 -13.58 -15.60 1.13
N LEU A 197 -13.77 -14.46 0.50
CA LEU A 197 -14.23 -13.23 1.13
C LEU A 197 -15.75 -13.02 0.99
N ASP A 198 -16.44 -13.93 0.34
CA ASP A 198 -17.88 -13.97 0.14
C ASP A 198 -18.57 -15.08 0.98
N GLN A 199 -17.82 -15.73 1.88
CA GLN A 199 -18.34 -16.83 2.69
C GLN A 199 -18.61 -16.39 4.14
N PRO A 200 -19.55 -17.07 4.85
CA PRO A 200 -19.92 -16.72 6.23
C PRO A 200 -18.73 -16.58 7.18
N GLU A 201 -17.73 -17.45 7.07
CA GLU A 201 -16.56 -17.46 7.97
C GLU A 201 -15.79 -16.13 7.95
N TYR A 202 -15.70 -15.50 6.79
CA TYR A 202 -15.09 -14.17 6.67
C TYR A 202 -16.04 -13.06 7.10
N LEU A 203 -17.30 -13.13 6.65
CA LEU A 203 -18.29 -12.08 6.88
C LEU A 203 -18.65 -11.96 8.37
N ASP A 204 -18.61 -13.05 9.12
CA ASP A 204 -18.88 -13.10 10.55
C ASP A 204 -17.73 -12.49 11.37
N GLU A 205 -16.49 -12.73 10.96
CA GLU A 205 -15.31 -12.20 11.62
C GLU A 205 -14.95 -10.75 11.17
N TRP A 206 -15.56 -10.24 10.10
CA TRP A 206 -15.08 -9.03 9.40
C TRP A 206 -15.00 -7.78 10.30
N LEU A 207 -16.03 -7.52 11.10
CA LEU A 207 -16.06 -6.34 11.98
C LEU A 207 -15.01 -6.45 13.09
N SER A 208 -14.91 -7.60 13.75
CA SER A 208 -13.92 -7.82 14.82
C SER A 208 -12.49 -7.74 14.29
N LEU A 209 -12.23 -8.30 13.11
CA LEU A 209 -10.94 -8.16 12.42
C LEU A 209 -10.68 -6.72 11.98
N GLY A 210 -11.72 -5.98 11.63
CA GLY A 210 -11.65 -4.55 11.29
C GLY A 210 -11.18 -3.72 12.47
N LYS A 211 -11.76 -3.95 13.63
CA LYS A 211 -11.36 -3.33 14.90
C LYS A 211 -9.92 -3.70 15.26
N GLU A 212 -9.57 -4.98 15.24
CA GLU A 212 -8.20 -5.44 15.47
C GLU A 212 -7.20 -4.78 14.51
N MET A 213 -7.53 -4.64 13.23
CA MET A 213 -6.65 -4.02 12.25
C MET A 213 -6.45 -2.53 12.49
N ILE A 214 -7.52 -1.83 12.88
CA ILE A 214 -7.47 -0.39 13.22
C ILE A 214 -6.60 -0.19 14.47
N ASP A 215 -6.81 -0.96 15.53
CA ASP A 215 -6.01 -0.89 16.75
C ASP A 215 -4.53 -1.15 16.46
N ARG A 216 -4.19 -2.26 15.77
CA ARG A 216 -2.80 -2.63 15.47
C ARG A 216 -2.05 -1.59 14.62
N CYS A 217 -2.76 -0.72 13.94
CA CYS A 217 -2.20 0.35 13.12
C CYS A 217 -2.37 1.74 13.75
N ASP A 218 -2.71 1.83 15.03
CA ASP A 218 -2.95 3.11 15.71
C ASP A 218 -3.86 4.05 14.87
N GLY A 219 -5.00 3.54 14.38
CA GLY A 219 -5.96 4.27 13.54
C GLY A 219 -5.52 4.51 12.08
N ASN A 220 -4.31 4.14 11.70
CA ASN A 220 -3.78 4.41 10.35
C ASN A 220 -4.28 3.44 9.26
N SER A 221 -5.00 2.38 9.60
CA SER A 221 -5.60 1.46 8.63
C SER A 221 -7.08 1.76 8.37
N SER A 222 -7.70 0.98 7.51
CA SER A 222 -9.12 1.03 7.19
C SER A 222 -9.68 -0.39 7.11
N ILE A 223 -10.94 -0.56 7.52
CA ILE A 223 -11.65 -1.83 7.38
C ILE A 223 -11.80 -2.32 5.92
N LEU A 224 -11.45 -1.51 4.94
CA LEU A 224 -11.28 -1.92 3.54
C LEU A 224 -10.22 -3.02 3.36
N HIS A 225 -9.27 -3.14 4.29
CA HIS A 225 -8.07 -3.96 4.13
C HIS A 225 -8.05 -5.21 5.03
N VAL A 226 -9.16 -5.51 5.70
CA VAL A 226 -9.34 -6.65 6.63
C VAL A 226 -8.92 -8.00 6.04
N HIS A 227 -9.06 -8.17 4.73
CA HIS A 227 -8.69 -9.41 4.04
C HIS A 227 -7.20 -9.77 4.18
N TYR A 228 -6.29 -8.79 4.36
CA TYR A 228 -4.88 -9.06 4.64
C TYR A 228 -4.71 -9.71 6.02
N LEU A 229 -5.37 -9.15 7.02
CA LEU A 229 -5.31 -9.67 8.39
C LEU A 229 -5.98 -11.06 8.47
N TYR A 230 -7.16 -11.21 7.86
CA TYR A 230 -7.88 -12.49 7.80
C TYR A 230 -7.01 -13.60 7.22
N SER A 231 -6.43 -13.36 6.04
CA SER A 231 -5.60 -14.36 5.39
C SER A 231 -4.33 -14.71 6.20
N ALA A 232 -3.70 -13.73 6.85
CA ALA A 232 -2.54 -13.98 7.70
C ALA A 232 -2.92 -14.77 8.96
N ARG A 233 -4.01 -14.40 9.64
CA ARG A 233 -4.52 -15.09 10.83
C ARG A 233 -4.85 -16.56 10.54
N LYS A 234 -5.50 -16.86 9.40
CA LYS A 234 -5.79 -18.25 8.98
C LYS A 234 -4.51 -19.01 8.57
N GLN A 235 -3.40 -18.34 8.37
CA GLN A 235 -2.09 -18.91 8.04
C GLN A 235 -1.09 -18.78 9.19
N GLN A 236 -1.56 -18.54 10.41
CA GLN A 236 -0.69 -18.37 11.58
C GLN A 236 0.35 -19.48 11.69
N GLY A 237 1.62 -19.08 11.89
CA GLY A 237 2.71 -20.03 12.04
C GLY A 237 4.07 -19.47 11.61
N ARG A 238 5.02 -20.39 11.42
CA ARG A 238 6.42 -20.06 11.07
C ARG A 238 6.66 -19.93 9.56
N GLU A 239 5.75 -20.43 8.72
CA GLU A 239 5.91 -20.34 7.26
C GLU A 239 5.85 -18.88 6.81
N CYS A 240 6.79 -18.48 5.97
CA CYS A 240 6.93 -17.10 5.53
C CYS A 240 5.87 -16.75 4.46
N LEU A 241 5.12 -15.66 4.65
CA LEU A 241 4.25 -15.10 3.65
C LEU A 241 5.07 -14.22 2.70
N VAL A 242 5.18 -14.61 1.44
CA VAL A 242 5.90 -13.85 0.41
C VAL A 242 4.89 -13.06 -0.42
N ALA A 243 4.87 -11.75 -0.18
CA ALA A 243 3.88 -10.85 -0.76
C ALA A 243 4.34 -10.26 -2.10
N GLY A 244 3.42 -10.24 -3.08
CA GLY A 244 3.62 -9.58 -4.37
C GLY A 244 3.41 -8.06 -4.35
N MET A 245 3.26 -7.45 -3.17
CA MET A 245 3.12 -6.01 -3.03
C MET A 245 4.34 -5.28 -3.58
N PHE A 246 4.18 -4.01 -3.95
CA PHE A 246 5.17 -3.08 -4.48
C PHE A 246 5.62 -3.35 -5.94
N GLY A 247 5.40 -4.53 -6.48
CA GLY A 247 5.83 -4.82 -7.85
C GLY A 247 5.16 -3.93 -8.89
N SER A 248 3.84 -3.83 -8.80
CA SER A 248 3.04 -2.96 -9.67
C SER A 248 3.36 -1.48 -9.46
N GLU A 249 3.66 -1.07 -8.24
CA GLU A 249 4.00 0.29 -7.86
C GLU A 249 5.35 0.72 -8.44
N LEU A 250 6.32 -0.16 -8.48
CA LEU A 250 7.65 0.11 -9.04
C LEU A 250 7.66 0.13 -10.58
N LEU A 251 6.89 -0.75 -11.21
CA LEU A 251 6.96 -1.03 -12.64
C LEU A 251 5.86 -0.37 -13.49
N ARG A 252 4.95 0.39 -12.86
CA ARG A 252 3.88 1.12 -13.56
C ARG A 252 3.72 2.51 -12.98
N ALA A 253 3.32 3.47 -13.81
CA ALA A 253 2.93 4.78 -13.32
C ALA A 253 1.68 4.70 -12.44
N LEU A 254 1.74 5.28 -11.24
CA LEU A 254 0.70 5.24 -10.19
C LEU A 254 -0.30 6.41 -10.26
N HIS A 255 -0.56 6.96 -11.43
CA HIS A 255 -1.41 8.14 -11.60
C HIS A 255 -2.91 7.87 -11.45
N VAL A 256 -3.32 6.64 -11.19
CA VAL A 256 -4.73 6.29 -10.98
C VAL A 256 -5.06 6.40 -9.51
N SER A 257 -6.02 7.26 -9.18
CA SER A 257 -6.53 7.37 -7.81
C SER A 257 -7.16 6.05 -7.32
N GLY A 258 -6.99 5.76 -6.04
CA GLY A 258 -7.50 4.54 -5.42
C GLY A 258 -7.06 4.42 -3.97
N GLN A 259 -6.79 3.20 -3.55
CA GLN A 259 -6.37 2.92 -2.17
C GLN A 259 -4.96 3.43 -1.86
N VAL A 260 -4.04 3.33 -2.83
CA VAL A 260 -2.63 3.77 -2.67
C VAL A 260 -2.50 5.28 -2.83
N THR A 261 -3.13 5.84 -3.85
CA THR A 261 -3.04 7.28 -4.15
C THR A 261 -4.44 7.89 -4.18
N SER A 262 -4.69 8.89 -3.37
CA SER A 262 -5.97 9.61 -3.37
C SER A 262 -6.12 10.52 -4.59
N ARG A 263 -7.36 10.86 -4.96
CA ARG A 263 -7.60 11.83 -6.02
C ARG A 263 -7.01 13.21 -5.70
N PRO A 264 -7.14 13.76 -4.48
CA PRO A 264 -6.47 15.00 -4.10
C PRO A 264 -4.95 15.00 -4.26
N LEU A 265 -4.26 13.89 -3.97
CA LEU A 265 -2.82 13.78 -4.24
C LEU A 265 -2.50 13.78 -5.74
N VAL A 266 -3.30 13.07 -6.55
CA VAL A 266 -3.13 13.11 -8.01
C VAL A 266 -3.30 14.54 -8.52
N ASP A 267 -4.34 15.25 -8.11
CA ASP A 267 -4.61 16.62 -8.51
C ASP A 267 -3.47 17.57 -8.10
N PHE A 268 -2.93 17.42 -6.87
CA PHE A 268 -1.77 18.15 -6.42
C PHE A 268 -0.53 17.96 -7.32
N PHE A 269 -0.22 16.72 -7.71
CA PHE A 269 0.92 16.45 -8.59
C PHE A 269 0.65 16.82 -10.06
N MET A 270 -0.62 16.89 -10.48
CA MET A 270 -0.99 17.25 -11.85
C MET A 270 -0.88 18.73 -12.13
N HIS A 271 -1.16 19.59 -11.16
CA HIS A 271 -1.24 21.05 -11.32
C HIS A 271 -0.08 21.73 -10.62
N ASP A 272 0.56 22.70 -11.27
CA ASP A 272 1.71 23.41 -10.71
C ASP A 272 1.28 24.63 -9.91
N GLU A 273 0.19 25.27 -10.30
CA GLU A 273 -0.33 26.48 -9.65
C GLU A 273 -1.15 26.14 -8.40
N PRO A 274 -0.88 26.83 -7.26
CA PRO A 274 -1.58 26.58 -6.00
C PRO A 274 -3.11 26.69 -6.11
N ASP A 275 -3.63 27.68 -6.79
CA ASP A 275 -5.07 27.92 -6.90
C ASP A 275 -5.79 26.76 -7.60
N ASP A 276 -5.15 26.11 -8.57
CA ASP A 276 -5.73 24.99 -9.30
C ASP A 276 -5.92 23.77 -8.39
N TRP A 277 -4.86 23.31 -7.74
CA TRP A 277 -4.96 22.09 -6.94
C TRP A 277 -5.69 22.32 -5.61
N GLN A 278 -5.60 23.53 -5.00
CA GLN A 278 -6.37 23.88 -3.80
C GLN A 278 -7.88 23.82 -4.10
N LYS A 279 -8.32 24.43 -5.19
CA LYS A 279 -9.71 24.38 -5.62
C LYS A 279 -10.21 22.97 -5.86
N LEU A 280 -9.39 22.10 -6.49
CA LEU A 280 -9.74 20.70 -6.72
C LEU A 280 -9.83 19.91 -5.41
N ILE A 281 -8.93 20.14 -4.45
CA ILE A 281 -8.96 19.50 -3.14
C ILE A 281 -10.20 19.95 -2.35
N MET A 282 -10.50 21.26 -2.34
CA MET A 282 -11.68 21.79 -1.65
C MET A 282 -13.01 21.25 -2.21
N ASN A 283 -13.06 20.98 -3.50
CA ASN A 283 -14.22 20.37 -4.14
C ASN A 283 -14.24 18.84 -4.06
N SER A 284 -13.34 18.24 -3.27
CA SER A 284 -13.29 16.78 -3.14
C SER A 284 -14.52 16.23 -2.42
N PRO A 285 -15.21 15.22 -2.99
CA PRO A 285 -16.31 14.52 -2.31
C PRO A 285 -15.91 13.89 -0.97
N ARG A 286 -14.62 13.81 -0.68
CA ARG A 286 -14.10 13.28 0.59
C ARG A 286 -14.41 14.17 1.78
N LEU A 287 -14.57 15.47 1.54
CA LEU A 287 -14.89 16.44 2.59
C LEU A 287 -16.38 16.43 3.00
N GLN A 288 -17.28 15.81 2.23
CA GLN A 288 -18.72 15.80 2.50
C GLN A 288 -19.09 15.27 3.90
N PHE A 289 -18.30 14.35 4.45
CA PHE A 289 -18.52 13.75 5.77
C PHE A 289 -17.89 14.54 6.91
N LEU A 290 -17.22 15.67 6.62
CA LEU A 290 -16.60 16.53 7.61
C LEU A 290 -17.33 17.87 7.68
N LYS A 291 -17.40 18.45 8.86
CA LYS A 291 -17.83 19.84 9.07
C LYS A 291 -16.66 20.75 8.71
N ALA A 292 -16.64 21.26 7.48
CA ALA A 292 -15.51 22.01 6.92
C ALA A 292 -15.09 23.21 7.79
N ASP A 293 -16.05 23.88 8.43
CA ASP A 293 -15.78 25.02 9.32
C ASP A 293 -14.91 24.69 10.52
N CYS A 294 -14.91 23.42 10.95
CA CYS A 294 -14.07 22.95 12.05
C CYS A 294 -12.60 22.80 11.69
N PHE A 295 -12.23 22.83 10.40
CA PHE A 295 -10.90 22.48 9.91
C PHE A 295 -10.17 23.62 9.16
N LYS A 296 -10.55 24.87 9.37
CA LYS A 296 -9.96 26.01 8.65
C LYS A 296 -8.45 26.15 8.86
N GLU A 297 -8.00 26.02 10.12
CA GLU A 297 -6.57 26.11 10.47
C GLU A 297 -5.78 24.91 9.90
N GLU A 298 -6.37 23.73 9.98
CA GLU A 298 -5.75 22.51 9.46
C GLU A 298 -5.64 22.54 7.93
N LEU A 299 -6.62 23.11 7.24
CA LEU A 299 -6.54 23.32 5.78
C LEU A 299 -5.40 24.26 5.42
N GLU A 300 -5.26 25.39 6.12
CA GLU A 300 -4.14 26.30 5.84
C GLU A 300 -2.79 25.62 6.11
N THR A 301 -2.70 24.81 7.15
CA THR A 301 -1.50 24.00 7.41
C THR A 301 -1.21 23.01 6.26
N ILE A 302 -2.24 22.37 5.70
CA ILE A 302 -2.09 21.50 4.51
C ILE A 302 -1.55 22.31 3.33
N TRP A 303 -2.08 23.51 3.09
CA TRP A 303 -1.61 24.36 1.99
C TRP A 303 -0.13 24.72 2.15
N GLN A 304 0.30 25.04 3.36
CA GLN A 304 1.72 25.33 3.65
C GLN A 304 2.60 24.10 3.40
N LYS A 305 2.19 22.91 3.90
CA LYS A 305 2.92 21.65 3.69
C LYS A 305 3.04 21.31 2.20
N LEU A 306 1.96 21.42 1.44
CA LEU A 306 1.95 21.10 0.02
C LEU A 306 2.78 22.12 -0.81
N ARG A 307 2.75 23.42 -0.46
CA ARG A 307 3.62 24.44 -1.08
C ARG A 307 5.10 24.15 -0.79
N ALA A 308 5.43 23.80 0.46
CA ALA A 308 6.79 23.43 0.86
C ALA A 308 7.28 22.19 0.10
N LEU A 309 6.46 21.15 -0.01
CA LEU A 309 6.77 19.96 -0.80
C LEU A 309 7.01 20.29 -2.28
N LYS A 310 6.19 21.12 -2.90
CA LYS A 310 6.41 21.57 -4.29
C LYS A 310 7.76 22.33 -4.44
N SER A 311 8.07 23.20 -3.49
CA SER A 311 9.34 23.95 -3.49
C SER A 311 10.53 23.01 -3.34
N GLU A 312 10.46 22.05 -2.43
CA GLU A 312 11.51 21.02 -2.25
C GLU A 312 11.73 20.23 -3.55
N LEU A 313 10.66 19.68 -4.13
CA LEU A 313 10.75 18.86 -5.34
C LEU A 313 11.32 19.64 -6.55
N ARG A 314 10.99 20.93 -6.66
CA ARG A 314 11.59 21.82 -7.68
C ARG A 314 13.07 22.07 -7.41
N GLY A 315 13.45 22.29 -6.15
CA GLY A 315 14.84 22.48 -5.74
C GLY A 315 15.73 21.26 -6.03
N LEU A 316 15.16 20.06 -5.98
CA LEU A 316 15.86 18.81 -6.31
C LEU A 316 16.00 18.58 -7.83
N GLY A 317 15.39 19.38 -8.69
CA GLY A 317 15.44 19.22 -10.14
C GLY A 317 14.73 17.95 -10.66
N LEU A 318 13.88 17.32 -9.86
CA LEU A 318 13.18 16.10 -10.24
C LEU A 318 12.09 16.37 -11.28
N SER A 319 11.93 15.46 -12.23
CA SER A 319 10.75 15.48 -13.07
C SER A 319 9.49 15.28 -12.21
N ARG A 320 8.33 15.72 -12.71
CA ARG A 320 7.04 15.58 -12.00
C ARG A 320 6.78 14.15 -11.54
N ASN A 321 7.09 13.16 -12.38
CA ASN A 321 6.88 11.76 -12.04
C ASN A 321 7.90 11.27 -11.00
N GLN A 322 9.15 11.67 -11.08
CA GLN A 322 10.16 11.35 -10.07
C GLN A 322 9.83 11.98 -8.71
N GLY A 323 9.38 13.24 -8.69
CA GLY A 323 8.89 13.89 -7.47
C GLY A 323 7.71 13.16 -6.85
N PHE A 324 6.76 12.71 -7.66
CA PHE A 324 5.66 11.86 -7.20
C PHE A 324 6.17 10.53 -6.60
N TYR A 325 7.13 9.87 -7.25
CA TYR A 325 7.69 8.62 -6.74
C TYR A 325 8.53 8.82 -5.48
N LYS A 326 9.25 9.94 -5.33
CA LYS A 326 9.91 10.30 -4.07
C LYS A 326 8.89 10.34 -2.94
N PHE A 327 7.79 11.06 -3.14
CA PHE A 327 6.69 11.12 -2.17
C PHE A 327 6.10 9.72 -1.87
N ILE A 328 5.88 8.89 -2.89
CA ILE A 328 5.37 7.51 -2.70
C ILE A 328 6.34 6.68 -1.84
N PHE A 329 7.63 6.75 -2.09
CA PHE A 329 8.64 6.00 -1.33
C PHE A 329 8.78 6.48 0.11
N GLU A 330 8.71 7.80 0.34
CA GLU A 330 8.90 8.39 1.67
C GLU A 330 7.62 8.38 2.52
N GLU A 331 6.44 8.55 1.90
CA GLU A 331 5.18 8.70 2.63
C GLU A 331 4.23 7.51 2.45
N THR A 332 3.89 7.18 1.20
CA THR A 332 2.84 6.18 0.94
C THR A 332 3.28 4.77 1.30
N PHE A 333 4.55 4.40 1.05
CA PHE A 333 5.03 3.06 1.36
C PHE A 333 4.96 2.77 2.86
N ARG A 334 5.40 3.68 3.72
CA ARG A 334 5.33 3.49 5.17
C ARG A 334 3.91 3.54 5.73
N LYS A 335 3.04 4.39 5.19
CA LYS A 335 1.73 4.70 5.78
C LYS A 335 0.56 3.93 5.18
N VAL A 336 0.67 3.47 3.94
CA VAL A 336 -0.36 2.63 3.32
C VAL A 336 0.07 1.16 3.36
N PHE A 337 1.23 0.84 2.79
CA PHE A 337 1.68 -0.55 2.74
C PHE A 337 2.18 -1.05 4.10
N GLY A 338 2.79 -0.18 4.91
CA GLY A 338 3.13 -0.52 6.29
C GLY A 338 1.91 -1.01 7.07
N ASN A 339 0.77 -0.33 6.89
CA ASN A 339 -0.50 -0.70 7.52
C ASN A 339 -1.14 -1.99 6.96
N PHE A 340 -0.67 -2.50 5.82
CA PHE A 340 -1.07 -3.83 5.35
C PHE A 340 -0.14 -4.92 5.92
N ILE A 341 1.13 -4.61 6.13
CA ILE A 341 2.17 -5.56 6.52
C ILE A 341 2.21 -5.74 8.04
N VAL A 342 2.21 -4.65 8.81
CA VAL A 342 2.35 -4.68 10.28
C VAL A 342 1.33 -5.61 10.97
N PRO A 343 0.03 -5.57 10.65
CA PRO A 343 -0.94 -6.49 11.25
C PRO A 343 -0.68 -7.97 10.90
N GLN A 344 -0.20 -8.24 9.69
CA GLN A 344 0.11 -9.60 9.26
C GLN A 344 1.31 -10.20 10.01
N LEU A 345 2.33 -9.37 10.33
CA LEU A 345 3.54 -9.79 11.05
C LEU A 345 3.25 -10.32 12.45
N HIS A 346 2.09 -10.01 13.01
CA HIS A 346 1.66 -10.58 14.29
C HIS A 346 1.34 -12.08 14.17
N TYR A 347 0.93 -12.54 12.99
CA TYR A 347 0.52 -13.93 12.77
C TYR A 347 1.55 -14.76 12.03
N ALA A 348 2.30 -14.16 11.11
CA ALA A 348 3.31 -14.87 10.34
C ALA A 348 4.43 -13.92 9.87
N PRO A 349 5.64 -14.42 9.63
CA PRO A 349 6.68 -13.66 8.97
C PRO A 349 6.21 -13.23 7.57
N VAL A 350 6.39 -11.94 7.22
CA VAL A 350 6.05 -11.40 5.90
C VAL A 350 7.31 -10.89 5.22
N ARG A 351 7.45 -11.14 3.93
CA ARG A 351 8.54 -10.64 3.10
C ARG A 351 8.03 -10.10 1.77
N ALA A 352 8.65 -9.04 1.28
CA ALA A 352 8.28 -8.38 0.04
C ALA A 352 9.51 -8.20 -0.87
N PRO A 353 9.81 -9.17 -1.74
CA PRO A 353 11.02 -9.16 -2.57
C PRO A 353 11.16 -7.95 -3.50
N TYR A 354 10.05 -7.32 -3.90
CA TYR A 354 10.09 -6.11 -4.71
C TYR A 354 10.68 -4.89 -3.98
N LEU A 355 10.78 -4.93 -2.64
CA LEU A 355 11.45 -3.89 -1.85
C LEU A 355 12.97 -4.11 -1.72
N ASP A 356 13.57 -5.02 -2.48
CA ASP A 356 15.02 -5.16 -2.50
C ASP A 356 15.68 -3.88 -3.01
N PHE A 357 16.51 -3.26 -2.19
CA PHE A 357 17.08 -1.95 -2.50
C PHE A 357 18.03 -1.99 -3.69
N VAL A 358 18.81 -3.07 -3.83
CA VAL A 358 19.73 -3.23 -4.97
C VAL A 358 18.94 -3.31 -6.27
N PHE A 359 17.82 -4.06 -6.27
CA PHE A 359 16.93 -4.12 -7.42
C PHE A 359 16.26 -2.77 -7.71
N ILE A 360 15.75 -2.09 -6.67
CA ILE A 360 15.09 -0.78 -6.83
C ILE A 360 16.07 0.25 -7.40
N LYS A 361 17.28 0.35 -6.84
CA LYS A 361 18.31 1.28 -7.31
C LYS A 361 18.62 1.06 -8.79
N GLU A 362 18.86 -0.19 -9.20
CA GLU A 362 19.11 -0.52 -10.60
C GLU A 362 17.89 -0.25 -11.50
N LEU A 363 16.68 -0.57 -11.03
CA LEU A 363 15.45 -0.30 -11.75
C LEU A 363 15.24 1.18 -12.03
N LEU A 364 15.47 2.05 -11.01
CA LEU A 364 15.30 3.51 -11.11
C LEU A 364 16.24 4.16 -12.12
N GLN A 365 17.34 3.50 -12.48
CA GLN A 365 18.26 3.93 -13.55
C GLN A 365 17.75 3.58 -14.96
N THR A 366 16.54 3.03 -15.10
CA THR A 366 16.06 2.48 -16.39
C THR A 366 14.69 3.01 -16.80
N GLY A 367 14.41 3.00 -18.09
CA GLY A 367 13.09 3.30 -18.65
C GLY A 367 12.01 2.23 -18.35
N LEU A 368 12.33 1.19 -17.56
CA LEU A 368 11.34 0.21 -17.05
C LEU A 368 10.69 0.66 -15.74
N ALA A 369 11.36 1.52 -14.97
CA ALA A 369 10.79 2.07 -13.74
C ALA A 369 9.54 2.91 -14.03
N GLY A 370 8.53 2.76 -13.18
CA GLY A 370 7.35 3.63 -13.20
C GLY A 370 7.72 5.11 -13.07
N ALA A 371 8.71 5.42 -12.23
CA ALA A 371 9.23 6.77 -12.00
C ALA A 371 9.76 7.47 -13.27
N ASN A 372 10.28 6.71 -14.22
CA ASN A 372 10.85 7.21 -15.48
C ASN A 372 9.86 7.09 -16.66
N SER A 373 8.60 6.76 -16.39
CA SER A 373 7.52 6.78 -17.39
C SER A 373 6.84 8.15 -17.40
N ASP A 374 6.12 8.46 -18.46
CA ASP A 374 5.27 9.63 -18.51
C ASP A 374 4.10 9.46 -17.54
N PHE A 375 4.03 10.31 -16.52
CA PHE A 375 3.06 10.25 -15.42
C PHE A 375 1.61 10.24 -15.92
N PHE A 376 1.32 11.02 -16.94
CA PHE A 376 -0.05 11.21 -17.43
C PHE A 376 -0.39 10.37 -18.66
N THR A 377 0.46 9.43 -19.03
CA THR A 377 0.15 8.62 -20.20
C THR A 377 -0.98 7.65 -19.94
N HIS A 378 -2.07 7.83 -20.65
CA HIS A 378 -3.16 6.85 -20.73
C HIS A 378 -2.87 5.75 -21.78
N ASN A 379 -1.78 5.86 -22.51
CA ASN A 379 -1.42 4.88 -23.55
C ASN A 379 -1.06 3.53 -22.92
N PRO A 380 -1.88 2.48 -23.13
CA PRO A 380 -1.66 1.18 -22.51
C PRO A 380 -0.31 0.54 -22.89
N VAL A 381 0.18 0.82 -24.11
CA VAL A 381 1.45 0.27 -24.60
C VAL A 381 2.64 0.88 -23.85
N LYS A 382 2.61 2.21 -23.63
CA LYS A 382 3.64 2.88 -22.82
C LYS A 382 3.63 2.41 -21.37
N ARG A 383 2.44 2.18 -20.79
CA ARG A 383 2.27 1.66 -19.42
C ARG A 383 2.66 0.18 -19.28
N ALA A 384 2.66 -0.59 -20.36
CA ALA A 384 2.95 -2.01 -20.34
C ALA A 384 4.45 -2.35 -20.31
N LYS A 385 5.36 -1.37 -20.40
CA LYS A 385 6.81 -1.62 -20.46
C LYS A 385 7.29 -2.44 -19.25
N GLY A 386 6.90 -2.08 -18.03
CA GLY A 386 7.25 -2.84 -16.84
C GLY A 386 6.70 -4.27 -16.83
N GLN A 387 5.58 -4.52 -17.51
CA GLN A 387 5.03 -5.88 -17.63
C GLN A 387 5.92 -6.80 -18.50
N MET A 388 6.71 -6.23 -19.40
CA MET A 388 7.69 -6.99 -20.17
C MET A 388 8.80 -7.57 -19.30
N LEU A 389 9.20 -6.83 -18.24
CA LEU A 389 10.17 -7.35 -17.27
C LEU A 389 9.62 -8.56 -16.52
N TYR A 390 8.37 -8.49 -16.05
CA TYR A 390 7.73 -9.67 -15.45
C TYR A 390 7.71 -10.87 -16.40
N ALA A 391 7.26 -10.66 -17.64
CA ALA A 391 7.21 -11.74 -18.61
C ALA A 391 8.59 -12.35 -18.87
N ARG A 392 9.65 -11.52 -18.93
CA ARG A 392 11.02 -11.99 -19.13
C ARG A 392 11.56 -12.78 -17.94
N ILE A 393 11.30 -12.31 -16.71
CA ILE A 393 11.65 -13.05 -15.50
C ILE A 393 10.94 -14.40 -15.46
N ILE A 394 9.63 -14.43 -15.75
CA ILE A 394 8.86 -15.68 -15.77
C ILE A 394 9.39 -16.64 -16.85
N GLU A 395 9.71 -16.14 -18.03
CA GLU A 395 10.28 -16.93 -19.13
C GLU A 395 11.56 -17.64 -18.72
N GLN A 396 12.49 -16.91 -18.08
CA GLN A 396 13.80 -17.44 -17.68
C GLN A 396 13.73 -18.42 -16.50
N ASN A 397 12.72 -18.27 -15.62
CA ASN A 397 12.65 -19.05 -14.39
C ASN A 397 11.63 -20.21 -14.48
N HIS A 398 10.48 -20.02 -15.13
CA HIS A 398 9.45 -21.05 -15.22
C HIS A 398 8.52 -20.87 -16.43
N MET A 399 8.94 -21.37 -17.58
CA MET A 399 8.22 -21.26 -18.86
C MET A 399 6.74 -21.71 -18.82
N PRO A 400 6.32 -22.76 -18.06
CA PRO A 400 4.90 -23.13 -17.98
C PRO A 400 4.01 -21.99 -17.46
N LEU A 401 4.46 -21.19 -16.49
CA LEU A 401 3.69 -20.04 -15.96
C LEU A 401 3.52 -18.92 -17.00
N LEU A 402 4.46 -18.76 -17.94
CA LEU A 402 4.40 -17.78 -19.02
C LEU A 402 3.24 -18.07 -19.99
N LYS A 403 2.87 -19.35 -20.15
CA LYS A 403 1.84 -19.83 -21.09
C LYS A 403 0.42 -19.82 -20.51
N GLU A 404 0.27 -19.52 -19.21
CA GLU A 404 -1.04 -19.49 -18.56
C GLU A 404 -1.70 -18.11 -18.66
N LEU A 405 -3.03 -18.09 -18.87
CA LEU A 405 -3.80 -16.85 -18.92
C LEU A 405 -3.68 -16.06 -17.59
N ASN A 406 -3.62 -14.73 -17.71
CA ASN A 406 -3.68 -13.80 -16.58
C ASN A 406 -5.10 -13.22 -16.39
N ASP A 407 -5.26 -12.39 -15.35
CA ASP A 407 -6.49 -11.67 -15.03
C ASP A 407 -6.93 -10.68 -16.13
N LYS A 408 -6.03 -10.29 -17.03
CA LYS A 408 -6.29 -9.37 -18.15
C LYS A 408 -6.75 -10.08 -19.42
N GLY A 409 -6.81 -11.42 -19.39
CA GLY A 409 -7.33 -12.24 -20.47
C GLY A 409 -6.33 -12.58 -21.57
N TYR A 410 -5.03 -12.36 -21.36
CA TYR A 410 -3.97 -12.79 -22.27
C TYR A 410 -2.88 -13.57 -21.53
N ARG A 411 -2.03 -14.25 -22.27
CA ARG A 411 -0.87 -14.99 -21.73
C ARG A 411 0.31 -14.04 -21.62
N PRO A 412 1.11 -14.05 -20.53
CA PRO A 412 2.33 -13.23 -20.42
C PRO A 412 3.28 -13.37 -21.61
N GLN A 413 3.35 -14.53 -22.24
CA GLN A 413 4.13 -14.80 -23.46
C GLN A 413 3.83 -13.80 -24.60
N ALA A 414 2.60 -13.29 -24.68
CA ALA A 414 2.20 -12.33 -25.70
C ALA A 414 2.99 -11.01 -25.60
N LEU A 415 3.48 -10.64 -24.41
CA LEU A 415 4.30 -9.44 -24.23
C LEU A 415 5.69 -9.56 -24.89
N LEU A 416 6.22 -10.77 -25.03
CA LEU A 416 7.54 -11.05 -25.60
C LEU A 416 7.49 -11.34 -27.10
N SER A 417 6.30 -11.48 -27.67
CA SER A 417 6.10 -11.78 -29.10
C SER A 417 5.75 -10.52 -29.90
N PRO A 418 6.35 -10.30 -31.09
CA PRO A 418 5.97 -9.21 -31.97
C PRO A 418 4.47 -9.20 -32.35
N LEU A 419 3.89 -10.37 -32.56
CA LEU A 419 2.47 -10.56 -32.89
C LEU A 419 1.58 -10.56 -31.63
N GLY A 420 2.14 -10.58 -30.44
CA GLY A 420 1.40 -10.64 -29.17
C GLY A 420 0.48 -9.47 -28.92
N LYS A 421 0.71 -8.30 -29.55
CA LYS A 421 -0.16 -7.12 -29.48
C LYS A 421 -1.61 -7.44 -29.86
N PHE A 422 -1.82 -8.29 -30.84
CA PHE A 422 -3.17 -8.72 -31.26
C PHE A 422 -3.85 -9.56 -30.17
N SER A 423 -3.12 -10.50 -29.55
CA SER A 423 -3.63 -11.30 -28.43
C SER A 423 -3.95 -10.45 -27.21
N ILE A 424 -3.14 -9.44 -26.89
CA ILE A 424 -3.36 -8.51 -25.80
C ILE A 424 -4.60 -7.64 -26.07
N GLY A 425 -4.71 -7.08 -27.29
CA GLY A 425 -5.86 -6.27 -27.71
C GLY A 425 -7.17 -7.07 -27.63
N TRP A 426 -7.17 -8.30 -28.11
CA TRP A 426 -8.31 -9.22 -28.02
C TRP A 426 -8.68 -9.55 -26.57
N GLY A 427 -7.69 -9.84 -25.71
CA GLY A 427 -7.89 -10.10 -24.31
C GLY A 427 -8.56 -8.91 -23.58
N TRP A 428 -8.12 -7.69 -23.88
CA TRP A 428 -8.73 -6.45 -23.32
C TRP A 428 -10.14 -6.22 -23.83
N ALA A 429 -10.39 -6.40 -25.12
CA ALA A 429 -11.72 -6.28 -25.69
C ALA A 429 -12.70 -7.27 -25.05
N ARG A 430 -12.29 -8.53 -24.92
CA ARG A 430 -13.08 -9.60 -24.26
C ARG A 430 -13.35 -9.27 -22.77
N LYS A 431 -12.34 -8.77 -22.03
CA LYS A 431 -12.51 -8.36 -20.63
C LYS A 431 -13.47 -7.18 -20.50
N ARG A 432 -13.34 -6.17 -21.38
CA ARG A 432 -14.23 -5.01 -21.40
C ARG A 432 -15.67 -5.40 -21.70
N PHE A 433 -15.85 -6.34 -22.64
CA PHE A 433 -17.16 -6.89 -22.95
C PHE A 433 -17.76 -7.63 -21.74
N LYS A 434 -16.99 -8.53 -21.09
CA LYS A 434 -17.45 -9.24 -19.90
C LYS A 434 -17.78 -8.31 -18.73
N ARG A 435 -17.03 -7.22 -18.52
CA ARG A 435 -17.32 -6.24 -17.47
C ARG A 435 -18.68 -5.58 -17.60
N ARG A 436 -19.23 -5.45 -18.82
CA ARG A 436 -20.58 -4.90 -19.03
C ARG A 436 -21.70 -5.78 -18.44
N PHE A 437 -21.40 -7.01 -18.16
CA PHE A 437 -22.34 -8.00 -17.59
C PHE A 437 -22.06 -8.29 -16.11
N LEU A 438 -21.08 -7.62 -15.48
CA LEU A 438 -20.92 -7.71 -14.04
C LEU A 438 -22.01 -6.88 -13.37
N PRO A 439 -22.59 -7.37 -12.27
CA PRO A 439 -23.50 -6.57 -11.45
C PRO A 439 -22.84 -5.26 -11.03
N ALA A 440 -23.63 -4.20 -10.92
CA ALA A 440 -23.14 -2.90 -10.46
C ALA A 440 -22.55 -2.97 -9.03
N ASP A 441 -23.07 -3.91 -8.23
CA ASP A 441 -22.66 -4.19 -6.85
C ASP A 441 -21.65 -5.35 -6.73
N TYR A 442 -20.87 -5.64 -7.77
CA TYR A 442 -19.87 -6.70 -7.73
C TYR A 442 -18.85 -6.48 -6.61
N ASP A 443 -18.82 -7.42 -5.67
CA ASP A 443 -18.07 -7.37 -4.42
C ASP A 443 -16.95 -8.41 -4.36
N ASN A 444 -15.78 -8.08 -4.85
CA ASN A 444 -14.64 -8.99 -4.85
C ASN A 444 -14.03 -9.22 -3.45
N LEU A 445 -14.12 -8.23 -2.57
CA LEU A 445 -13.51 -8.26 -1.25
C LEU A 445 -14.51 -8.52 -0.12
N GLY A 446 -15.75 -8.84 -0.44
CA GLY A 446 -16.83 -9.08 0.54
C GLY A 446 -17.24 -7.83 1.33
N ILE A 447 -16.81 -6.65 0.90
CA ILE A 447 -17.01 -5.39 1.63
C ILE A 447 -18.48 -5.01 1.70
N LEU A 448 -19.19 -5.09 0.58
CA LEU A 448 -20.62 -4.77 0.54
C LEU A 448 -21.44 -5.72 1.42
N SER A 449 -21.14 -7.01 1.33
CA SER A 449 -21.83 -8.05 2.11
C SER A 449 -21.56 -7.86 3.60
N ALA A 450 -20.31 -7.57 3.97
CA ALA A 450 -19.92 -7.31 5.34
C ALA A 450 -20.53 -6.02 5.91
N MET A 451 -20.55 -4.94 5.12
CA MET A 451 -21.21 -3.69 5.50
C MET A 451 -22.72 -3.88 5.70
N ARG A 452 -23.40 -4.57 4.78
CA ARG A 452 -24.84 -4.86 4.93
C ARG A 452 -25.11 -5.67 6.20
N LYS A 453 -24.28 -6.66 6.50
CA LYS A 453 -24.42 -7.49 7.70
C LYS A 453 -24.25 -6.69 8.99
N ASN A 454 -23.36 -5.72 9.00
CA ASN A 454 -23.05 -4.89 10.17
C ASN A 454 -23.73 -3.51 10.13
N MET A 455 -24.75 -3.32 9.30
CA MET A 455 -25.38 -2.01 9.09
C MET A 455 -25.95 -1.37 10.36
N MET A 456 -26.58 -2.17 11.24
CA MET A 456 -27.13 -1.69 12.51
C MET A 456 -26.02 -1.11 13.39
N PHE A 457 -24.94 -1.85 13.55
CA PHE A 457 -23.76 -1.38 14.29
C PHE A 457 -23.24 -0.03 13.76
N PHE A 458 -23.11 0.13 12.42
CA PHE A 458 -22.61 1.40 11.86
C PHE A 458 -23.61 2.56 11.98
N ARG A 459 -24.91 2.30 12.07
CA ARG A 459 -25.91 3.33 12.33
C ARG A 459 -25.90 3.80 13.77
N ASP A 460 -25.54 2.91 14.70
CA ASP A 460 -25.49 3.22 16.14
C ASP A 460 -24.12 3.76 16.57
N LEU A 461 -23.10 3.71 15.68
CA LEU A 461 -21.76 4.18 15.94
C LEU A 461 -21.74 5.68 16.21
N GLN A 462 -21.21 6.07 17.35
CA GLN A 462 -21.06 7.48 17.70
C GLN A 462 -19.97 8.12 16.83
N LEU A 463 -20.33 9.25 16.23
CA LEU A 463 -19.42 10.03 15.41
C LEU A 463 -18.95 11.24 16.21
N MET A 464 -17.63 11.53 16.12
CA MET A 464 -17.08 12.73 16.73
C MET A 464 -17.74 14.00 16.17
N GLU A 465 -17.71 15.07 16.95
CA GLU A 465 -18.30 16.37 16.61
C GLU A 465 -17.83 16.96 15.27
N TYR A 466 -16.65 16.55 14.79
CA TYR A 466 -16.05 16.99 13.51
C TYR A 466 -16.69 16.36 12.28
N PHE A 467 -17.44 15.26 12.44
CA PHE A 467 -18.11 14.60 11.35
C PHE A 467 -19.50 15.18 11.12
N ASN A 468 -19.92 15.20 9.87
CA ASN A 468 -21.29 15.48 9.48
C ASN A 468 -22.13 14.21 9.65
N SER A 469 -22.67 14.01 10.86
CA SER A 469 -23.43 12.79 11.20
C SER A 469 -24.66 12.61 10.33
N GLU A 470 -25.34 13.70 9.93
CA GLU A 470 -26.51 13.64 9.07
C GLU A 470 -26.17 13.07 7.69
N GLU A 471 -25.08 13.55 7.09
CA GLU A 471 -24.60 13.04 5.78
C GLU A 471 -24.14 11.58 5.86
N VAL A 472 -23.45 11.18 6.94
CA VAL A 472 -23.03 9.78 7.15
C VAL A 472 -24.25 8.88 7.27
N HIS A 473 -25.25 9.25 8.09
CA HIS A 473 -26.47 8.47 8.28
C HIS A 473 -27.33 8.44 6.99
N ALA A 474 -27.46 9.56 6.29
CA ALA A 474 -28.14 9.63 5.00
C ALA A 474 -27.48 8.70 3.97
N MET A 475 -26.14 8.69 3.93
CA MET A 475 -25.39 7.79 3.04
C MET A 475 -25.60 6.33 3.42
N LEU A 476 -25.53 5.96 4.71
CA LEU A 476 -25.80 4.60 5.19
C LEU A 476 -27.24 4.16 4.87
N GLY A 477 -28.21 5.09 4.89
CA GLY A 477 -29.61 4.82 4.52
C GLY A 477 -29.86 4.69 3.02
N SER A 478 -28.95 5.20 2.19
CA SER A 478 -29.10 5.18 0.72
C SER A 478 -28.57 3.87 0.11
N SER A 479 -28.89 3.65 -1.17
CA SER A 479 -28.28 2.57 -1.97
C SER A 479 -27.12 3.04 -2.85
N SER A 480 -26.82 4.34 -2.88
CA SER A 480 -25.84 4.93 -3.80
C SER A 480 -24.41 4.41 -3.55
N TRP A 481 -23.98 4.31 -2.30
CA TRP A 481 -22.66 3.78 -1.93
C TRP A 481 -22.45 2.32 -2.35
N GLN A 482 -23.53 1.56 -2.58
CA GLN A 482 -23.43 0.16 -2.98
C GLN A 482 -22.97 0.02 -4.43
N SER A 483 -23.38 0.94 -5.29
CA SER A 483 -23.02 0.96 -6.73
C SER A 483 -21.84 1.86 -7.05
N ASP A 484 -21.59 2.91 -6.26
CA ASP A 484 -20.47 3.85 -6.44
C ASP A 484 -19.30 3.48 -5.54
N ILE A 485 -18.22 2.98 -6.15
CA ILE A 485 -17.01 2.56 -5.43
C ILE A 485 -16.37 3.74 -4.69
N GLN A 486 -16.41 4.95 -5.24
CA GLN A 486 -15.78 6.12 -4.62
C GLN A 486 -16.56 6.57 -3.38
N GLN A 487 -17.87 6.63 -3.47
CA GLN A 487 -18.73 6.94 -2.30
C GLN A 487 -18.55 5.89 -1.21
N ARG A 488 -18.55 4.62 -1.57
CA ARG A 488 -18.28 3.52 -0.65
C ARG A 488 -16.95 3.64 0.07
N ASP A 489 -15.87 3.86 -0.67
CA ASP A 489 -14.54 3.98 -0.10
C ASP A 489 -14.43 5.19 0.84
N ASN A 490 -15.04 6.33 0.49
CA ASN A 490 -15.09 7.51 1.34
C ASN A 490 -15.87 7.24 2.64
N LEU A 491 -17.06 6.67 2.53
CA LEU A 491 -17.88 6.29 3.70
C LEU A 491 -17.12 5.35 4.64
N ILE A 492 -16.53 4.29 4.12
CA ILE A 492 -15.81 3.28 4.92
C ILE A 492 -14.57 3.88 5.60
N ARG A 493 -13.88 4.82 4.96
CA ARG A 493 -12.76 5.53 5.59
C ARG A 493 -13.22 6.37 6.79
N THR A 494 -14.34 7.08 6.63
CA THR A 494 -14.95 7.84 7.73
C THR A 494 -15.36 6.92 8.88
N LEU A 495 -16.03 5.81 8.58
CA LEU A 495 -16.40 4.81 9.59
C LEU A 495 -15.18 4.15 10.25
N SER A 496 -14.08 3.96 9.53
CA SER A 496 -12.83 3.42 10.10
C SER A 496 -12.22 4.38 11.13
N LEU A 497 -12.29 5.69 10.89
CA LEU A 497 -11.88 6.70 11.87
C LEU A 497 -12.82 6.75 13.07
N ALA A 498 -14.12 6.68 12.82
CA ALA A 498 -15.10 6.64 13.91
C ALA A 498 -14.90 5.43 14.83
N LEU A 499 -14.65 4.25 14.27
CA LEU A 499 -14.32 3.04 15.03
C LEU A 499 -13.06 3.20 15.90
N PHE A 500 -12.04 3.85 15.39
CA PHE A 500 -10.81 4.10 16.14
C PHE A 500 -11.07 4.96 17.38
N PHE A 501 -11.88 5.99 17.24
CA PHE A 501 -12.17 6.89 18.36
C PHE A 501 -13.20 6.35 19.33
N ASP A 502 -14.11 5.48 18.88
CA ASP A 502 -15.07 4.78 19.75
C ASP A 502 -14.32 3.83 20.71
N GLU A 503 -13.34 3.09 20.21
CA GLU A 503 -12.49 2.22 21.04
C GLU A 503 -11.54 3.00 21.97
N GLU A 504 -11.08 4.17 21.58
CA GLU A 504 -10.25 5.05 22.42
C GLU A 504 -11.05 5.73 23.55
N SER A 505 -12.36 5.78 23.43
CA SER A 505 -13.28 6.40 24.41
C SER A 505 -13.83 5.39 25.42
N SER A 506 -13.76 4.10 25.12
CA SER A 506 -14.16 2.98 25.96
C SER A 506 -12.99 2.40 26.75
#